data_6ebdba931bca748980f1bc13a26c9a9d
#
_entry.id   6ebdba931bca748980f1bc13a26c9a9d
#
_cell.length_a   1.000
_cell.length_b   1.000
_cell.length_c   1.000
_cell.angle_alpha   90.00
_cell.angle_beta   90.00
_cell.angle_gamma   90.00
#
_symmetry.space_group_name_H-M   'P 1'
#
loop_
_entity.id
_entity.type
_entity.pdbx_description
1 polymer ?
#
loop_
_entity_poly.entity_id
_entity_poly.type
_entity_poly.pdbx_seq_one_letter_code
_entity_poly.pdbx_strand_id
1 'polypeptide(L)'
;MFRKKVLGVLAVFSRTVLDESHLKLLRTFADNAAAAISNARAFEEIEQLHRQLELENEYLRDEVREEYSFDKIIGQSTTLQNVFQQIALVAPTDATVLINGESGTGKELIALSIHQRSKRNKHPLIKVNCASIPRELFESEFFGHVKGA
;
A
#
# COMPACT_ATOMS: atom_id res chain seq x y z
N MET A 1 23.25 -9.58 -15.41
CA MET A 1 24.63 -9.18 -15.05
C MET A 1 24.74 -9.20 -13.53
N PHE A 2 25.09 -10.33 -12.92
CA PHE A 2 25.20 -10.47 -11.46
C PHE A 2 26.43 -9.68 -10.99
N ARG A 3 26.24 -8.73 -10.08
CA ARG A 3 27.34 -8.05 -9.41
C ARG A 3 28.20 -9.10 -8.70
N LYS A 4 29.48 -9.21 -9.06
CA LYS A 4 30.47 -10.06 -8.40
C LYS A 4 30.71 -9.55 -6.96
N LYS A 5 29.81 -9.88 -6.05
CA LYS A 5 29.98 -9.61 -4.61
C LYS A 5 30.46 -10.92 -3.98
N VAL A 6 31.63 -10.91 -3.35
CA VAL A 6 32.11 -12.05 -2.56
C VAL A 6 31.23 -12.15 -1.32
N LEU A 7 30.53 -13.27 -1.15
CA LEU A 7 29.63 -13.53 -0.02
C LEU A 7 30.37 -14.22 1.15
N GLY A 8 31.43 -14.98 0.82
CA GLY A 8 32.22 -15.70 1.78
C GLY A 8 33.32 -16.51 1.09
N VAL A 9 34.04 -17.28 1.88
CA VAL A 9 35.10 -18.19 1.41
C VAL A 9 34.83 -19.57 1.96
N LEU A 10 34.80 -20.59 1.07
CA LEU A 10 34.73 -21.99 1.46
C LEU A 10 36.15 -22.55 1.48
N ALA A 11 36.67 -22.93 2.64
CA ALA A 11 37.97 -23.58 2.81
C ALA A 11 37.71 -25.06 3.14
N VAL A 12 38.40 -25.94 2.42
CA VAL A 12 38.38 -27.39 2.63
C VAL A 12 39.76 -27.91 2.88
N PHE A 13 39.93 -28.66 3.96
CA PHE A 13 41.20 -29.30 4.34
C PHE A 13 41.07 -30.83 4.11
N SER A 14 41.98 -31.42 3.36
CA SER A 14 42.02 -32.82 3.09
C SER A 14 43.37 -33.42 3.38
N ARG A 15 43.39 -34.70 3.80
CA ARG A 15 44.64 -35.48 3.98
C ARG A 15 44.99 -36.23 2.72
N THR A 16 44.15 -36.30 1.72
CA THR A 16 44.33 -36.94 0.44
C THR A 16 44.31 -35.88 -0.67
N VAL A 17 44.97 -36.19 -1.79
CA VAL A 17 44.99 -35.32 -2.96
C VAL A 17 43.57 -35.24 -3.53
N LEU A 18 43.10 -34.01 -3.69
CA LEU A 18 41.81 -33.72 -4.33
C LEU A 18 42.00 -33.73 -5.85
N ASP A 19 41.21 -34.52 -6.54
CA ASP A 19 41.15 -34.55 -8.01
C ASP A 19 40.19 -33.48 -8.56
N GLU A 20 40.14 -33.37 -9.89
CA GLU A 20 39.25 -32.40 -10.57
C GLU A 20 37.76 -32.64 -10.27
N SER A 21 37.36 -33.90 -10.02
CA SER A 21 35.96 -34.23 -9.70
C SER A 21 35.55 -33.68 -8.34
N HIS A 22 36.44 -33.79 -7.36
CA HIS A 22 36.26 -33.21 -6.02
C HIS A 22 36.21 -31.66 -6.08
N LEU A 23 37.09 -31.04 -6.86
CA LEU A 23 37.09 -29.56 -7.03
C LEU A 23 35.79 -29.07 -7.71
N LYS A 24 35.28 -29.81 -8.70
CA LYS A 24 34.02 -29.50 -9.36
C LYS A 24 32.82 -29.58 -8.39
N LEU A 25 32.81 -30.64 -7.58
CA LEU A 25 31.79 -30.81 -6.55
C LEU A 25 31.81 -29.67 -5.53
N LEU A 26 33.01 -29.31 -5.01
CA LEU A 26 33.18 -28.20 -4.05
C LEU A 26 32.74 -26.85 -4.62
N ARG A 27 33.01 -26.62 -5.92
CA ARG A 27 32.54 -25.43 -6.62
C ARG A 27 31.02 -25.37 -6.68
N THR A 28 30.37 -26.49 -7.01
CA THR A 28 28.90 -26.56 -7.01
C THR A 28 28.32 -26.32 -5.62
N PHE A 29 28.94 -26.84 -4.57
CA PHE A 29 28.56 -26.56 -3.20
C PHE A 29 28.70 -25.08 -2.84
N ALA A 30 29.80 -24.46 -3.22
CA ALA A 30 30.05 -23.03 -2.97
C ALA A 30 29.00 -22.15 -3.69
N ASP A 31 28.68 -22.48 -4.95
CA ASP A 31 27.68 -21.76 -5.75
C ASP A 31 26.28 -21.89 -5.13
N ASN A 32 25.89 -23.10 -4.71
CA ASN A 32 24.61 -23.34 -4.05
C ASN A 32 24.52 -22.63 -2.69
N ALA A 33 25.59 -22.68 -1.89
CA ALA A 33 25.66 -21.97 -0.62
C ALA A 33 25.56 -20.44 -0.82
N ALA A 34 26.26 -19.91 -1.82
CA ALA A 34 26.20 -18.50 -2.17
C ALA A 34 24.78 -18.08 -2.61
N ALA A 35 24.11 -18.90 -3.41
CA ALA A 35 22.73 -18.66 -3.81
C ALA A 35 21.78 -18.69 -2.60
N ALA A 36 21.92 -19.67 -1.71
CA ALA A 36 21.08 -19.80 -0.52
C ALA A 36 21.26 -18.60 0.43
N ILE A 37 22.52 -18.19 0.67
CA ILE A 37 22.83 -17.01 1.52
C ILE A 37 22.29 -15.72 0.88
N SER A 38 22.43 -15.57 -0.44
CA SER A 38 21.90 -14.40 -1.15
C SER A 38 20.38 -14.33 -1.08
N ASN A 39 19.69 -15.46 -1.25
CA ASN A 39 18.25 -15.53 -1.12
C ASN A 39 17.79 -15.23 0.31
N ALA A 40 18.44 -15.82 1.32
CA ALA A 40 18.09 -15.53 2.72
C ALA A 40 18.20 -14.05 3.07
N ARG A 41 19.30 -13.40 2.65
CA ARG A 41 19.49 -11.95 2.85
C ARG A 41 18.43 -11.11 2.10
N ALA A 42 18.07 -11.51 0.88
CA ALA A 42 17.02 -10.83 0.13
C ALA A 42 15.65 -10.95 0.82
N PHE A 43 15.33 -12.11 1.38
CA PHE A 43 14.12 -12.29 2.17
C PHE A 43 14.11 -11.44 3.44
N GLU A 44 15.22 -11.40 4.18
CA GLU A 44 15.35 -10.54 5.37
C GLU A 44 15.16 -9.04 5.03
N GLU A 45 15.75 -8.58 3.92
CA GLU A 45 15.61 -7.21 3.44
C GLU A 45 14.16 -6.90 3.04
N ILE A 46 13.50 -7.80 2.33
CA ILE A 46 12.08 -7.66 1.95
C ILE A 46 11.20 -7.58 3.20
N GLU A 47 11.42 -8.44 4.20
CA GLU A 47 10.64 -8.41 5.45
C GLU A 47 10.86 -7.11 6.24
N GLN A 48 12.09 -6.58 6.25
CA GLN A 48 12.39 -5.31 6.90
C GLN A 48 11.70 -4.14 6.20
N LEU A 49 11.79 -4.08 4.86
CA LEU A 49 11.12 -3.06 4.06
C LEU A 49 9.60 -3.14 4.19
N HIS A 50 9.05 -4.35 4.23
CA HIS A 50 7.60 -4.54 4.41
C HIS A 50 7.13 -4.01 5.77
N ARG A 51 7.84 -4.35 6.84
CA ARG A 51 7.53 -3.81 8.20
C ARG A 51 7.65 -2.29 8.26
N GLN A 52 8.66 -1.72 7.61
CA GLN A 52 8.84 -0.27 7.57
C GLN A 52 7.68 0.41 6.82
N LEU A 53 7.30 -0.13 5.67
CA LEU A 53 6.16 0.37 4.90
C LEU A 53 4.82 0.25 5.65
N GLU A 54 4.61 -0.82 6.41
CA GLU A 54 3.42 -0.98 7.24
C GLU A 54 3.34 0.10 8.32
N LEU A 55 4.44 0.34 9.04
CA LEU A 55 4.50 1.39 10.06
C LEU A 55 4.30 2.79 9.49
N GLU A 56 4.94 3.10 8.36
CA GLU A 56 4.77 4.38 7.68
C GLU A 56 3.34 4.57 7.17
N ASN A 57 2.73 3.51 6.64
CA ASN A 57 1.34 3.54 6.17
C ASN A 57 0.35 3.72 7.34
N GLU A 58 0.62 3.10 8.48
CA GLU A 58 -0.19 3.27 9.69
C GLU A 58 -0.07 4.70 10.22
N TYR A 59 1.14 5.23 10.31
CA TYR A 59 1.38 6.61 10.72
C TYR A 59 0.65 7.62 9.83
N LEU A 60 0.81 7.50 8.50
CA LEU A 60 0.13 8.39 7.54
C LEU A 60 -1.40 8.28 7.61
N ARG A 61 -1.92 7.10 7.88
CA ARG A 61 -3.38 6.91 8.08
C ARG A 61 -3.88 7.59 9.34
N ASP A 62 -3.12 7.53 10.42
CA ASP A 62 -3.50 8.17 11.68
C ASP A 62 -3.40 9.70 11.58
N GLU A 63 -2.38 10.24 10.89
CA GLU A 63 -2.26 11.67 10.59
C GLU A 63 -3.47 12.18 9.79
N VAL A 64 -3.87 11.45 8.73
CA VAL A 64 -5.08 11.76 7.95
C VAL A 64 -6.34 11.64 8.80
N ARG A 65 -6.44 10.67 9.70
CA ARG A 65 -7.58 10.52 10.61
C ARG A 65 -7.70 11.68 11.59
N GLU A 66 -6.59 12.13 12.16
CA GLU A 66 -6.58 13.28 13.09
C GLU A 66 -6.95 14.59 12.40
N GLU A 67 -6.48 14.79 11.16
CA GLU A 67 -6.78 16.00 10.40
C GLU A 67 -8.27 16.10 10.02
N TYR A 68 -8.92 14.97 9.77
CA TYR A 68 -10.30 14.87 9.26
C TYR A 68 -11.25 14.15 10.23
N SER A 69 -10.99 14.20 11.53
CA SER A 69 -11.85 13.59 12.55
C SER A 69 -13.28 14.13 12.50
N PHE A 70 -14.24 13.23 12.64
CA PHE A 70 -15.68 13.55 12.70
C PHE A 70 -16.01 14.55 13.82
N ASP A 71 -15.20 14.57 14.88
CA ASP A 71 -15.33 15.50 16.01
C ASP A 71 -15.05 16.97 15.62
N LYS A 72 -14.48 17.20 14.42
CA LYS A 72 -14.26 18.55 13.86
C LYS A 72 -15.48 19.13 13.15
N ILE A 73 -16.54 18.37 12.90
CA ILE A 73 -17.79 18.92 12.39
C ILE A 73 -18.53 19.57 13.58
N ILE A 74 -18.28 20.86 13.78
CA ILE A 74 -18.89 21.62 14.84
C ILE A 74 -20.30 22.05 14.41
N GLY A 75 -21.33 21.54 15.09
CA GLY A 75 -22.71 21.95 14.85
C GLY A 75 -23.70 21.12 15.65
N GLN A 76 -24.70 21.78 16.21
CA GLN A 76 -25.76 21.16 17.02
C GLN A 76 -27.15 21.34 16.39
N SER A 77 -27.24 21.81 15.13
CA SER A 77 -28.53 22.00 14.49
C SER A 77 -29.23 20.64 14.26
N THR A 78 -30.56 20.65 14.38
CA THR A 78 -31.39 19.45 14.12
C THR A 78 -31.17 18.92 12.71
N THR A 79 -30.95 19.79 11.72
CA THR A 79 -30.65 19.43 10.35
C THR A 79 -29.35 18.64 10.24
N LEU A 80 -28.29 19.06 10.92
CA LEU A 80 -27.00 18.36 10.91
C LEU A 80 -27.07 17.02 11.63
N GLN A 81 -27.84 16.96 12.75
CA GLN A 81 -28.07 15.68 13.44
C GLN A 81 -28.79 14.67 12.55
N ASN A 82 -29.77 15.10 11.74
CA ASN A 82 -30.43 14.25 10.76
C ASN A 82 -29.43 13.73 9.71
N VAL A 83 -28.50 14.56 9.23
CA VAL A 83 -27.43 14.13 8.32
C VAL A 83 -26.56 13.07 8.98
N PHE A 84 -26.18 13.22 10.23
CA PHE A 84 -25.40 12.21 10.95
C PHE A 84 -26.12 10.88 11.12
N GLN A 85 -27.42 10.90 11.36
CA GLN A 85 -28.22 9.67 11.38
C GLN A 85 -28.24 8.98 10.02
N GLN A 86 -28.39 9.74 8.92
CA GLN A 86 -28.33 9.19 7.57
C GLN A 86 -26.95 8.58 7.25
N ILE A 87 -25.86 9.24 7.67
CA ILE A 87 -24.51 8.69 7.53
C ILE A 87 -24.40 7.35 8.27
N ALA A 88 -24.88 7.28 9.51
CA ALA A 88 -24.82 6.04 10.29
C ALA A 88 -25.58 4.86 9.64
N LEU A 89 -26.68 5.17 8.95
CA LEU A 89 -27.49 4.16 8.25
C LEU A 89 -26.84 3.71 6.93
N VAL A 90 -26.25 4.65 6.16
CA VAL A 90 -25.76 4.34 4.80
C VAL A 90 -24.33 3.84 4.80
N ALA A 91 -23.46 4.29 5.72
CA ALA A 91 -22.05 3.96 5.71
C ALA A 91 -21.74 2.45 5.74
N PRO A 92 -22.45 1.58 6.49
CA PRO A 92 -22.18 0.14 6.47
C PRO A 92 -22.70 -0.57 5.21
N THR A 93 -23.40 0.13 4.32
CA THR A 93 -23.93 -0.44 3.08
C THR A 93 -23.02 -0.19 1.89
N ASP A 94 -23.28 -0.87 0.75
CA ASP A 94 -22.59 -0.62 -0.52
C ASP A 94 -23.41 0.31 -1.45
N ALA A 95 -24.34 1.08 -0.91
CA ALA A 95 -25.19 1.99 -1.66
C ALA A 95 -24.41 3.19 -2.19
N THR A 96 -24.75 3.66 -3.38
CA THR A 96 -24.24 4.92 -3.93
C THR A 96 -24.90 6.09 -3.20
N VAL A 97 -24.09 7.05 -2.75
CA VAL A 97 -24.55 8.22 -2.01
C VAL A 97 -24.36 9.48 -2.82
N LEU A 98 -25.39 10.28 -2.99
CA LEU A 98 -25.32 11.61 -3.55
C LEU A 98 -25.38 12.66 -2.43
N ILE A 99 -24.37 13.52 -2.35
CA ILE A 99 -24.26 14.59 -1.35
C ILE A 99 -24.49 15.94 -2.05
N ASN A 100 -25.61 16.59 -1.76
CA ASN A 100 -25.97 17.90 -2.29
C ASN A 100 -25.76 19.00 -1.26
N GLY A 101 -25.38 20.19 -1.73
CA GLY A 101 -25.22 21.38 -0.91
C GLY A 101 -24.43 22.47 -1.63
N GLU A 102 -24.48 23.68 -1.13
CA GLU A 102 -23.76 24.84 -1.66
C GLU A 102 -22.23 24.66 -1.54
N SER A 103 -21.46 25.48 -2.26
CA SER A 103 -20.01 25.48 -2.13
C SER A 103 -19.59 25.84 -0.71
N GLY A 104 -18.58 25.16 -0.15
CA GLY A 104 -18.07 25.45 1.20
C GLY A 104 -18.90 24.86 2.36
N THR A 105 -19.99 24.14 2.12
CA THR A 105 -20.84 23.55 3.19
C THR A 105 -20.28 22.29 3.86
N GLY A 106 -19.05 21.85 3.51
CA GLY A 106 -18.40 20.68 4.14
C GLY A 106 -18.81 19.34 3.54
N LYS A 107 -19.30 19.29 2.29
CA LYS A 107 -19.65 18.01 1.61
C LYS A 107 -18.52 17.01 1.61
N GLU A 108 -17.27 17.46 1.51
CA GLU A 108 -16.10 16.62 1.55
C GLU A 108 -15.91 15.93 2.92
N LEU A 109 -16.18 16.64 4.00
CA LEU A 109 -16.16 16.09 5.35
C LEU A 109 -17.24 15.02 5.55
N ILE A 110 -18.41 15.22 4.95
CA ILE A 110 -19.50 14.24 4.96
C ILE A 110 -19.10 12.98 4.19
N ALA A 111 -18.51 13.11 2.99
CA ALA A 111 -18.03 11.98 2.19
C ALA A 111 -16.97 11.17 2.94
N LEU A 112 -16.02 11.86 3.57
CA LEU A 112 -14.99 11.23 4.39
C LEU A 112 -15.59 10.52 5.61
N SER A 113 -16.57 11.12 6.28
CA SER A 113 -17.27 10.53 7.43
C SER A 113 -18.00 9.24 7.06
N ILE A 114 -18.62 9.19 5.87
CA ILE A 114 -19.23 7.97 5.32
C ILE A 114 -18.16 6.91 5.11
N HIS A 115 -17.04 7.25 4.48
CA HIS A 115 -15.95 6.33 4.21
C HIS A 115 -15.35 5.75 5.51
N GLN A 116 -15.06 6.59 6.51
CA GLN A 116 -14.50 6.17 7.79
C GLN A 116 -15.39 5.20 8.55
N ARG A 117 -16.72 5.30 8.38
CA ARG A 117 -17.70 4.40 9.01
C ARG A 117 -18.11 3.22 8.13
N SER A 118 -17.60 3.15 6.89
CA SER A 118 -17.90 2.07 5.96
C SER A 118 -17.06 0.81 6.24
N LYS A 119 -17.45 -0.30 5.63
CA LYS A 119 -16.67 -1.54 5.61
C LYS A 119 -15.31 -1.38 4.90
N ARG A 120 -15.13 -0.29 4.14
CA ARG A 120 -13.94 0.03 3.35
C ARG A 120 -13.00 1.01 4.05
N ASN A 121 -13.19 1.31 5.32
CA ASN A 121 -12.41 2.28 6.08
C ASN A 121 -10.90 1.98 6.17
N LYS A 122 -10.51 0.73 5.90
CA LYS A 122 -9.11 0.29 5.82
C LYS A 122 -8.47 0.55 4.44
N HIS A 123 -9.28 0.88 3.44
CA HIS A 123 -8.81 1.19 2.09
C HIS A 123 -8.72 2.72 1.88
N PRO A 124 -7.86 3.19 0.97
CA PRO A 124 -7.79 4.61 0.68
C PRO A 124 -9.08 5.13 0.04
N LEU A 125 -9.51 6.34 0.42
CA LEU A 125 -10.57 7.07 -0.26
C LEU A 125 -9.97 7.77 -1.49
N ILE A 126 -10.39 7.35 -2.68
CA ILE A 126 -9.94 7.97 -3.93
C ILE A 126 -10.87 9.15 -4.25
N LYS A 127 -10.29 10.36 -4.27
CA LYS A 127 -11.00 11.60 -4.58
C LYS A 127 -10.68 12.01 -6.00
N VAL A 128 -11.71 12.28 -6.80
CA VAL A 128 -11.57 12.69 -8.20
C VAL A 128 -12.41 13.95 -8.44
N ASN A 129 -11.77 14.99 -8.95
CA ASN A 129 -12.48 16.18 -9.41
C ASN A 129 -12.82 16.04 -10.89
N CYS A 130 -14.04 15.60 -11.19
CA CYS A 130 -14.50 15.38 -12.57
C CYS A 130 -14.47 16.66 -13.44
N ALA A 131 -14.55 17.85 -12.84
CA ALA A 131 -14.50 19.10 -13.58
C ALA A 131 -13.09 19.46 -14.09
N SER A 132 -12.06 18.88 -13.49
CA SER A 132 -10.65 19.10 -13.88
C SER A 132 -10.13 18.13 -14.93
N ILE A 133 -10.90 17.09 -15.27
CA ILE A 133 -10.48 16.07 -16.22
C ILE A 133 -10.97 16.47 -17.64
N PRO A 134 -10.08 16.62 -18.63
CA PRO A 134 -10.44 16.80 -20.03
C PRO A 134 -11.32 15.63 -20.52
N ARG A 135 -12.29 15.93 -21.38
CA ARG A 135 -13.23 14.90 -21.88
C ARG A 135 -12.53 13.74 -22.59
N GLU A 136 -11.45 14.03 -23.29
CA GLU A 136 -10.65 13.06 -24.05
C GLU A 136 -9.90 12.07 -23.15
N LEU A 137 -9.62 12.46 -21.90
CA LEU A 137 -8.88 11.64 -20.93
C LEU A 137 -9.78 10.94 -19.91
N PHE A 138 -11.10 11.21 -19.94
CA PHE A 138 -12.03 10.74 -18.93
C PHE A 138 -12.02 9.21 -18.82
N GLU A 139 -12.11 8.49 -19.93
CA GLU A 139 -12.12 7.03 -19.94
C GLU A 139 -10.79 6.44 -19.45
N SER A 140 -9.66 7.01 -19.86
CA SER A 140 -8.34 6.54 -19.47
C SER A 140 -8.03 6.79 -17.99
N GLU A 141 -8.49 7.91 -17.43
CA GLU A 141 -8.30 8.24 -16.02
C GLU A 141 -9.18 7.38 -15.09
N PHE A 142 -10.42 7.07 -15.52
CA PHE A 142 -11.33 6.26 -14.69
C PHE A 142 -11.13 4.76 -14.82
N PHE A 143 -10.81 4.27 -16.00
CA PHE A 143 -10.73 2.82 -16.27
C PHE A 143 -9.31 2.35 -16.57
N GLY A 144 -8.35 3.29 -16.64
CA GLY A 144 -6.99 3.00 -17.03
C GLY A 144 -6.85 2.76 -18.55
N HIS A 145 -5.63 2.64 -19.02
CA HIS A 145 -5.34 2.28 -20.41
C HIS A 145 -4.25 1.22 -20.46
N VAL A 146 -4.31 0.39 -21.49
CA VAL A 146 -3.27 -0.60 -21.77
C VAL A 146 -2.08 0.12 -22.40
N LYS A 147 -0.87 -0.17 -21.90
CA LYS A 147 0.36 0.45 -22.43
C LYS A 147 0.50 0.14 -23.93
N GLY A 148 0.32 1.16 -24.79
CA GLY A 148 0.44 1.04 -26.25
C GLY A 148 -0.88 1.05 -27.03
N ALA A 149 -1.99 1.40 -26.40
CA ALA A 149 -3.25 1.69 -27.10
C ALA A 149 -3.36 3.20 -27.41
#